data_a2a1a80e4d55bbbe9f0dd266b5d8043d
#
_entry.id   a2a1a80e4d55bbbe9f0dd266b5d8043d
#
_cell.length_a   1.000
_cell.length_b   1.000
_cell.length_c   1.000
_cell.angle_alpha   90.00
_cell.angle_beta   90.00
_cell.angle_gamma   90.00
#
_symmetry.space_group_name_H-M   'P 1'
#
loop_
_entity.id
_entity.type
_entity.pdbx_description
1 polymer ?
#
loop_
_entity_poly.entity_id
_entity_poly.type
_entity_poly.pdbx_seq_one_letter_code
_entity_poly.pdbx_strand_id
1 'polypeptide(L)'
;MNTGNKAFSKAFAAVVLGAISIASAAIFMRLSDVSPTAAAFWRVTLALPLLYIWLRYDGESRALIGGKLQRTQVFTALGVGLWFAADLYLWHWSVAKTTVANATLLANMAAVFTAVAAFLFFGQRFSRSFLGGLVLALAGAATLIGQNASVSSEYIVGDLLGLATAVAYAGYILVAARARGTLTTPMVMFGSALTTAIVLLPFALIEEGTFFPASFEAWLPLLGLGWFAHVFGQSLIIYGLAHVPATLGSVTLLIQPVISALLAWWLFAEALGLFHLMGALLIFAGIMLARRGSRQNINTARQKPINADE
;
A
#
# COMPACT_ATOMS: atom_id res chain seq x y z
N MET A 1 -29.30 11.02 -1.51
CA MET A 1 -28.15 10.10 -1.37
C MET A 1 -27.65 10.21 0.07
N ASN A 2 -27.62 9.11 0.82
CA ASN A 2 -27.30 9.04 2.25
C ASN A 2 -25.84 9.48 2.49
N THR A 3 -25.58 10.31 3.50
CA THR A 3 -24.25 10.87 3.84
C THR A 3 -23.15 9.81 3.92
N GLY A 4 -23.46 8.63 4.48
CA GLY A 4 -22.52 7.50 4.55
C GLY A 4 -22.09 6.93 3.17
N ASN A 5 -22.96 7.01 2.17
CA ASN A 5 -22.63 6.52 0.82
C ASN A 5 -21.70 7.50 0.07
N LYS A 6 -21.84 8.82 0.36
CA LYS A 6 -20.91 9.83 -0.18
C LYS A 6 -19.54 9.72 0.46
N ALA A 7 -19.44 9.51 1.78
CA ALA A 7 -18.17 9.32 2.48
C ALA A 7 -17.41 8.08 1.97
N PHE A 8 -18.09 6.93 1.85
CA PHE A 8 -17.51 5.73 1.29
C PHE A 8 -17.00 5.93 -0.16
N SER A 9 -17.79 6.61 -1.02
CA SER A 9 -17.39 6.83 -2.41
C SER A 9 -16.17 7.75 -2.53
N LYS A 10 -16.09 8.83 -1.72
CA LYS A 10 -14.91 9.71 -1.65
C LYS A 10 -13.69 8.96 -1.15
N ALA A 11 -13.83 8.17 -0.09
CA ALA A 11 -12.73 7.38 0.47
C ALA A 11 -12.24 6.30 -0.51
N PHE A 12 -13.15 5.63 -1.22
CA PHE A 12 -12.77 4.68 -2.25
C PHE A 12 -12.04 5.35 -3.42
N ALA A 13 -12.49 6.52 -3.87
CA ALA A 13 -11.78 7.30 -4.89
C ALA A 13 -10.39 7.72 -4.41
N ALA A 14 -10.24 8.08 -3.13
CA ALA A 14 -8.93 8.39 -2.54
C ALA A 14 -8.00 7.17 -2.59
N VAL A 15 -8.48 5.96 -2.24
CA VAL A 15 -7.67 4.72 -2.36
C VAL A 15 -7.24 4.48 -3.81
N VAL A 16 -8.13 4.66 -4.79
CA VAL A 16 -7.80 4.51 -6.22
C VAL A 16 -6.73 5.52 -6.65
N LEU A 17 -6.91 6.80 -6.33
CA LEU A 17 -5.93 7.86 -6.65
C LEU A 17 -4.59 7.61 -5.95
N GLY A 18 -4.62 7.17 -4.69
CA GLY A 18 -3.43 6.78 -3.95
C GLY A 18 -2.70 5.61 -4.61
N ALA A 19 -3.43 4.58 -5.05
CA ALA A 19 -2.87 3.44 -5.77
C ALA A 19 -2.22 3.86 -7.11
N ILE A 20 -2.86 4.78 -7.86
CA ILE A 20 -2.32 5.36 -9.10
C ILE A 20 -1.00 6.10 -8.81
N SER A 21 -0.97 6.91 -7.76
CA SER A 21 0.24 7.64 -7.38
C SER A 21 1.36 6.70 -6.94
N ILE A 22 1.07 5.70 -6.10
CA ILE A 22 2.08 4.73 -5.62
C ILE A 22 2.62 3.86 -6.76
N ALA A 23 1.85 3.62 -7.81
CA ALA A 23 2.31 2.87 -8.97
C ALA A 23 3.56 3.50 -9.63
N SER A 24 3.77 4.81 -9.49
CA SER A 24 5.00 5.48 -9.94
C SER A 24 6.25 5.12 -9.12
N ALA A 25 6.09 4.53 -7.93
CA ALA A 25 7.23 4.22 -7.06
C ALA A 25 8.23 3.26 -7.73
N ALA A 26 7.75 2.27 -8.51
CA ALA A 26 8.62 1.36 -9.24
C ALA A 26 9.46 2.10 -10.31
N ILE A 27 8.90 3.12 -10.95
CA ILE A 27 9.60 3.97 -11.91
C ILE A 27 10.68 4.79 -11.21
N PHE A 28 10.34 5.47 -10.11
CA PHE A 28 11.32 6.24 -9.33
C PHE A 28 12.44 5.37 -8.77
N MET A 29 12.11 4.14 -8.32
CA MET A 29 13.12 3.16 -7.90
C MET A 29 14.08 2.80 -9.04
N ARG A 30 13.57 2.56 -10.24
CA ARG A 30 14.38 2.23 -11.43
C ARG A 30 15.32 3.38 -11.85
N LEU A 31 14.92 4.62 -11.55
CA LEU A 31 15.71 5.83 -11.87
C LEU A 31 16.66 6.22 -10.72
N SER A 32 16.58 5.57 -9.57
CA SER A 32 17.43 5.85 -8.41
C SER A 32 18.78 5.18 -8.53
N ASP A 33 19.83 5.85 -8.10
CA ASP A 33 21.23 5.42 -8.11
C ASP A 33 21.76 4.99 -6.73
N VAL A 34 20.88 5.01 -5.70
CA VAL A 34 21.23 4.59 -4.35
C VAL A 34 20.85 3.14 -4.08
N SER A 35 21.43 2.55 -3.03
CA SER A 35 21.14 1.17 -2.63
C SER A 35 19.65 0.97 -2.25
N PRO A 36 19.11 -0.25 -2.35
CA PRO A 36 17.69 -0.52 -2.09
C PRO A 36 17.19 -0.01 -0.74
N THR A 37 17.91 -0.29 0.34
CA THR A 37 17.49 0.17 1.67
C THR A 37 17.67 1.68 1.86
N ALA A 38 18.70 2.28 1.23
CA ALA A 38 18.86 3.74 1.22
C ALA A 38 17.70 4.42 0.50
N ALA A 39 17.23 3.90 -0.64
CA ALA A 39 16.06 4.42 -1.34
C ALA A 39 14.79 4.34 -0.47
N ALA A 40 14.58 3.22 0.24
CA ALA A 40 13.50 3.06 1.19
C ALA A 40 13.57 4.05 2.34
N PHE A 41 14.77 4.26 2.91
CA PHE A 41 15.04 5.26 3.96
C PHE A 41 14.77 6.68 3.47
N TRP A 42 15.32 7.08 2.32
CA TRP A 42 15.12 8.42 1.76
C TRP A 42 13.67 8.69 1.39
N ARG A 43 12.94 7.68 0.89
CA ARG A 43 11.50 7.78 0.60
C ARG A 43 10.70 8.31 1.79
N VAL A 44 10.94 7.79 2.99
CA VAL A 44 10.20 8.21 4.19
C VAL A 44 10.81 9.44 4.84
N THR A 45 12.13 9.59 4.82
CA THR A 45 12.84 10.72 5.42
C THR A 45 12.53 12.05 4.71
N LEU A 46 12.52 12.05 3.37
CA LEU A 46 12.15 13.23 2.57
C LEU A 46 10.66 13.59 2.70
N ALA A 47 9.83 12.66 3.13
CA ALA A 47 8.43 12.91 3.41
C ALA A 47 8.20 13.61 4.76
N LEU A 48 9.08 13.39 5.76
CA LEU A 48 8.89 13.88 7.13
C LEU A 48 8.63 15.38 7.24
N PRO A 49 9.36 16.28 6.56
CA PRO A 49 9.09 17.72 6.67
C PRO A 49 7.66 18.08 6.26
N LEU A 50 7.17 17.56 5.13
CA LEU A 50 5.82 17.83 4.63
C LEU A 50 4.75 17.23 5.54
N LEU A 51 4.97 16.02 6.02
CA LEU A 51 4.06 15.35 6.96
C LEU A 51 4.02 16.04 8.31
N TYR A 52 5.15 16.58 8.81
CA TYR A 52 5.22 17.38 10.02
C TYR A 52 4.46 18.70 9.87
N ILE A 53 4.65 19.40 8.77
CA ILE A 53 3.91 20.63 8.46
C ILE A 53 2.40 20.30 8.45
N TRP A 54 1.97 19.27 7.73
CA TRP A 54 0.56 18.86 7.72
C TRP A 54 0.04 18.54 9.12
N LEU A 55 0.78 17.75 9.90
CA LEU A 55 0.43 17.42 11.28
C LEU A 55 0.25 18.67 12.16
N ARG A 56 1.12 19.67 12.01
CA ARG A 56 1.10 20.93 12.79
C ARG A 56 -0.08 21.83 12.43
N TYR A 57 -0.52 21.81 11.17
CA TYR A 57 -1.63 22.66 10.71
C TYR A 57 -2.98 21.95 10.75
N ASP A 58 -3.05 20.62 10.90
CA ASP A 58 -4.28 19.87 11.04
C ASP A 58 -4.92 20.11 12.43
N GLY A 59 -6.10 20.73 12.43
CA GLY A 59 -6.78 21.13 13.68
C GLY A 59 -7.18 19.94 14.56
N GLU A 60 -7.63 18.85 13.94
CA GLU A 60 -8.02 17.62 14.65
C GLU A 60 -6.80 16.96 15.30
N SER A 61 -5.69 16.86 14.59
CA SER A 61 -4.43 16.35 15.13
C SER A 61 -3.95 17.16 16.34
N ARG A 62 -4.01 18.49 16.25
CA ARG A 62 -3.61 19.37 17.37
C ARG A 62 -4.49 19.17 18.60
N ALA A 63 -5.80 19.02 18.41
CA ALA A 63 -6.73 18.76 19.50
C ALA A 63 -6.44 17.42 20.19
N LEU A 64 -6.19 16.35 19.41
CA LEU A 64 -5.85 15.04 19.94
C LEU A 64 -4.50 15.03 20.67
N ILE A 65 -3.48 15.68 20.16
CA ILE A 65 -2.16 15.79 20.79
C ILE A 65 -2.26 16.60 22.09
N GLY A 66 -3.00 17.72 22.10
CA GLY A 66 -3.24 18.54 23.28
C GLY A 66 -4.01 17.83 24.38
N GLY A 67 -4.86 16.86 24.04
CA GLY A 67 -5.64 16.02 24.96
C GLY A 67 -4.90 14.83 25.60
N LYS A 68 -3.58 14.70 25.38
CA LYS A 68 -2.72 13.56 25.75
C LYS A 68 -3.10 12.25 25.03
N LEU A 69 -2.27 11.86 24.08
CA LEU A 69 -2.38 10.58 23.37
C LEU A 69 -2.34 9.41 24.35
N GLN A 70 -3.27 8.46 24.17
CA GLN A 70 -3.25 7.22 24.91
C GLN A 70 -2.06 6.34 24.48
N ARG A 71 -1.52 5.56 25.40
CA ARG A 71 -0.42 4.62 25.09
C ARG A 71 -0.77 3.69 23.92
N THR A 72 -2.01 3.21 23.86
CA THR A 72 -2.51 2.36 22.77
C THR A 72 -2.44 3.04 21.40
N GLN A 73 -2.72 4.34 21.31
CA GLN A 73 -2.61 5.12 20.08
C GLN A 73 -1.16 5.24 19.60
N VAL A 74 -0.24 5.50 20.55
CA VAL A 74 1.19 5.56 20.26
C VAL A 74 1.71 4.21 19.77
N PHE A 75 1.41 3.11 20.50
CA PHE A 75 1.84 1.77 20.07
C PHE A 75 1.22 1.36 18.72
N THR A 76 -0.01 1.76 18.45
CA THR A 76 -0.62 1.49 17.14
C THR A 76 0.09 2.25 16.03
N ALA A 77 0.42 3.53 16.23
CA ALA A 77 1.20 4.32 15.25
C ALA A 77 2.60 3.74 15.00
N LEU A 78 3.30 3.32 16.07
CA LEU A 78 4.57 2.62 15.98
C LEU A 78 4.43 1.30 15.21
N GLY A 79 3.39 0.52 15.50
CA GLY A 79 3.09 -0.72 14.80
C GLY A 79 2.86 -0.52 13.31
N VAL A 80 2.18 0.57 12.90
CA VAL A 80 2.05 0.92 11.46
C VAL A 80 3.44 1.11 10.85
N GLY A 81 4.33 1.86 11.52
CA GLY A 81 5.67 2.13 11.02
C GLY A 81 6.57 0.90 10.98
N LEU A 82 6.47 0.00 11.96
CA LEU A 82 7.23 -1.27 11.97
C LEU A 82 6.83 -2.18 10.80
N TRP A 83 5.53 -2.36 10.58
CA TRP A 83 5.04 -3.13 9.43
C TRP A 83 5.45 -2.49 8.10
N PHE A 84 5.42 -1.15 8.03
CA PHE A 84 5.84 -0.44 6.83
C PHE A 84 7.34 -0.51 6.59
N ALA A 85 8.15 -0.47 7.65
CA ALA A 85 9.60 -0.67 7.55
C ALA A 85 9.93 -2.08 7.01
N ALA A 86 9.27 -3.12 7.54
CA ALA A 86 9.42 -4.48 7.06
C ALA A 86 8.99 -4.61 5.58
N ASP A 87 7.84 -4.03 5.22
CA ASP A 87 7.35 -4.00 3.84
C ASP A 87 8.36 -3.36 2.88
N LEU A 88 8.81 -2.14 3.18
CA LEU A 88 9.75 -1.43 2.33
C LEU A 88 11.09 -2.16 2.21
N TYR A 89 11.66 -2.65 3.33
CA TYR A 89 12.91 -3.39 3.32
C TYR A 89 12.81 -4.64 2.44
N LEU A 90 11.81 -5.47 2.70
CA LEU A 90 11.60 -6.73 1.98
C LEU A 90 11.32 -6.51 0.49
N TRP A 91 10.50 -5.50 0.15
CA TRP A 91 10.17 -5.18 -1.23
C TRP A 91 11.39 -4.72 -2.04
N HIS A 92 12.18 -3.79 -1.49
CA HIS A 92 13.35 -3.26 -2.18
C HIS A 92 14.39 -4.37 -2.42
N TRP A 93 14.61 -5.24 -1.43
CA TRP A 93 15.48 -6.40 -1.58
C TRP A 93 14.91 -7.46 -2.52
N SER A 94 13.60 -7.67 -2.54
CA SER A 94 12.95 -8.55 -3.51
C SER A 94 13.24 -8.07 -4.92
N VAL A 95 13.00 -6.78 -5.21
CA VAL A 95 13.28 -6.19 -6.54
C VAL A 95 14.75 -6.32 -6.93
N ALA A 96 15.68 -6.25 -5.98
CA ALA A 96 17.12 -6.42 -6.24
C ALA A 96 17.54 -7.88 -6.50
N LYS A 97 16.77 -8.87 -6.01
CA LYS A 97 17.15 -10.31 -6.06
C LYS A 97 16.26 -11.19 -6.96
N THR A 98 15.21 -10.63 -7.55
CA THR A 98 14.37 -11.30 -8.56
C THR A 98 13.95 -10.32 -9.65
N THR A 99 13.14 -10.76 -10.60
CA THR A 99 12.60 -9.84 -11.60
C THR A 99 11.60 -8.88 -10.97
N VAL A 100 11.51 -7.64 -11.48
CA VAL A 100 10.48 -6.67 -11.06
C VAL A 100 9.08 -7.27 -11.19
N ALA A 101 8.87 -8.10 -12.23
CA ALA A 101 7.62 -8.82 -12.46
C ALA A 101 7.30 -9.78 -11.32
N ASN A 102 8.24 -10.65 -10.93
CA ASN A 102 8.07 -11.58 -9.82
C ASN A 102 7.82 -10.84 -8.50
N ALA A 103 8.69 -9.88 -8.15
CA ALA A 103 8.58 -9.09 -6.94
C ALA A 103 7.20 -8.41 -6.83
N THR A 104 6.72 -7.80 -7.92
CA THR A 104 5.43 -7.11 -7.96
C THR A 104 4.26 -8.09 -7.87
N LEU A 105 4.33 -9.21 -8.60
CA LEU A 105 3.27 -10.22 -8.58
C LEU A 105 3.11 -10.82 -7.17
N LEU A 106 4.23 -11.17 -6.54
CA LEU A 106 4.22 -11.77 -5.21
C LEU A 106 3.79 -10.76 -4.13
N ALA A 107 4.24 -9.51 -4.19
CA ALA A 107 3.79 -8.44 -3.30
C ALA A 107 2.26 -8.19 -3.41
N ASN A 108 1.67 -8.38 -4.59
CA ASN A 108 0.22 -8.26 -4.81
C ASN A 108 -0.59 -9.35 -4.08
N MET A 109 0.04 -10.44 -3.63
CA MET A 109 -0.60 -11.43 -2.74
C MET A 109 -0.99 -10.82 -1.38
N ALA A 110 -0.55 -9.61 -1.05
CA ALA A 110 -1.00 -8.86 0.12
C ALA A 110 -2.53 -8.76 0.22
N ALA A 111 -3.25 -8.72 -0.91
CA ALA A 111 -4.71 -8.73 -0.91
C ALA A 111 -5.29 -10.04 -0.34
N VAL A 112 -4.66 -11.18 -0.61
CA VAL A 112 -5.01 -12.49 -0.02
C VAL A 112 -4.69 -12.52 1.46
N PHE A 113 -3.46 -12.15 1.84
CA PHE A 113 -3.04 -12.15 3.25
C PHE A 113 -3.87 -11.19 4.09
N THR A 114 -4.26 -10.02 3.56
CA THR A 114 -5.17 -9.09 4.22
C THR A 114 -6.54 -9.74 4.44
N ALA A 115 -7.09 -10.44 3.45
CA ALA A 115 -8.38 -11.12 3.58
C ALA A 115 -8.30 -12.29 4.59
N VAL A 116 -7.26 -13.13 4.49
CA VAL A 116 -7.03 -14.24 5.43
C VAL A 116 -6.86 -13.74 6.85
N ALA A 117 -6.02 -12.73 7.07
CA ALA A 117 -5.81 -12.17 8.40
C ALA A 117 -7.09 -11.48 8.95
N ALA A 118 -7.85 -10.79 8.09
CA ALA A 118 -9.13 -10.21 8.49
C ALA A 118 -10.17 -11.28 8.89
N PHE A 119 -10.17 -12.43 8.22
CA PHE A 119 -11.01 -13.55 8.61
C PHE A 119 -10.55 -14.19 9.94
N LEU A 120 -9.26 -14.50 10.07
CA LEU A 120 -8.72 -15.23 11.22
C LEU A 120 -8.73 -14.39 12.51
N PHE A 121 -8.28 -13.13 12.42
CA PHE A 121 -8.06 -12.29 13.61
C PHE A 121 -9.23 -11.35 13.94
N PHE A 122 -10.06 -11.01 12.96
CA PHE A 122 -11.17 -10.08 13.15
C PHE A 122 -12.53 -10.70 12.85
N GLY A 123 -12.60 -12.01 12.53
CA GLY A 123 -13.87 -12.73 12.25
C GLY A 123 -14.63 -12.17 11.03
N GLN A 124 -13.94 -11.42 10.13
CA GLN A 124 -14.59 -10.80 8.99
C GLN A 124 -15.05 -11.87 8.00
N ARG A 125 -16.34 -11.90 7.70
CA ARG A 125 -16.91 -12.80 6.68
C ARG A 125 -17.01 -12.07 5.36
N PHE A 126 -16.78 -12.80 4.25
CA PHE A 126 -16.80 -12.26 2.90
C PHE A 126 -17.98 -12.76 2.11
N SER A 127 -18.58 -11.88 1.30
CA SER A 127 -19.57 -12.29 0.30
C SER A 127 -18.90 -13.04 -0.84
N ARG A 128 -19.68 -13.89 -1.54
CA ARG A 128 -19.19 -14.58 -2.76
C ARG A 128 -18.71 -13.60 -3.83
N SER A 129 -19.37 -12.43 -3.94
CA SER A 129 -18.97 -11.36 -4.86
C SER A 129 -17.61 -10.77 -4.49
N PHE A 130 -17.30 -10.60 -3.19
CA PHE A 130 -15.98 -10.14 -2.76
C PHE A 130 -14.90 -11.16 -3.12
N LEU A 131 -15.10 -12.43 -2.78
CA LEU A 131 -14.13 -13.50 -3.07
C LEU A 131 -13.92 -13.69 -4.58
N GLY A 132 -14.98 -13.71 -5.35
CA GLY A 132 -14.89 -13.77 -6.82
C GLY A 132 -14.16 -12.56 -7.41
N GLY A 133 -14.39 -11.36 -6.85
CA GLY A 133 -13.69 -10.15 -7.23
C GLY A 133 -12.19 -10.19 -6.90
N LEU A 134 -11.83 -10.71 -5.72
CA LEU A 134 -10.44 -10.92 -5.31
C LEU A 134 -9.72 -11.88 -6.27
N VAL A 135 -10.31 -13.05 -6.53
CA VAL A 135 -9.73 -14.05 -7.45
C VAL A 135 -9.58 -13.48 -8.86
N LEU A 136 -10.60 -12.76 -9.36
CA LEU A 136 -10.58 -12.16 -10.70
C LEU A 136 -9.49 -11.08 -10.82
N ALA A 137 -9.33 -10.23 -9.80
CA ALA A 137 -8.31 -9.18 -9.78
C ALA A 137 -6.89 -9.77 -9.71
N LEU A 138 -6.68 -10.83 -8.91
CA LEU A 138 -5.41 -11.55 -8.85
C LEU A 138 -5.09 -12.28 -10.16
N ALA A 139 -6.06 -12.93 -10.77
CA ALA A 139 -5.88 -13.54 -12.09
C ALA A 139 -5.51 -12.50 -13.15
N GLY A 140 -6.11 -11.30 -13.08
CA GLY A 140 -5.76 -10.18 -13.94
C GLY A 140 -4.33 -9.69 -13.70
N ALA A 141 -3.89 -9.55 -12.44
CA ALA A 141 -2.52 -9.20 -12.11
C ALA A 141 -1.52 -10.26 -12.60
N ALA A 142 -1.83 -11.53 -12.40
CA ALA A 142 -1.03 -12.64 -12.92
C ALA A 142 -0.96 -12.65 -14.45
N THR A 143 -2.05 -12.34 -15.15
CA THR A 143 -2.07 -12.23 -16.62
C THR A 143 -1.22 -11.07 -17.12
N LEU A 144 -1.27 -9.92 -16.44
CA LEU A 144 -0.57 -8.71 -16.85
C LEU A 144 0.94 -8.82 -16.60
N ILE A 145 1.34 -9.34 -15.43
CA ILE A 145 2.74 -9.38 -14.99
C ILE A 145 3.39 -10.72 -15.37
N GLY A 146 2.62 -11.81 -15.36
CA GLY A 146 3.12 -13.18 -15.45
C GLY A 146 3.87 -13.51 -16.73
N GLN A 147 3.61 -12.81 -17.84
CA GLN A 147 4.36 -13.00 -19.09
C GLN A 147 5.84 -12.56 -18.96
N ASN A 148 6.15 -11.66 -18.02
CA ASN A 148 7.51 -11.20 -17.72
C ASN A 148 8.07 -11.87 -16.44
N ALA A 149 7.28 -12.74 -15.81
CA ALA A 149 7.73 -13.52 -14.68
C ALA A 149 8.64 -14.66 -15.17
N SER A 150 9.68 -14.94 -14.40
CA SER A 150 10.57 -16.07 -14.70
C SER A 150 10.72 -16.98 -13.49
N VAL A 151 10.74 -18.27 -13.74
CA VAL A 151 10.98 -19.30 -12.71
C VAL A 151 12.43 -19.75 -12.85
N SER A 152 13.24 -19.42 -11.84
CA SER A 152 14.65 -19.83 -11.77
C SER A 152 15.05 -20.07 -10.33
N SER A 153 15.91 -21.05 -10.10
CA SER A 153 16.50 -21.28 -8.77
C SER A 153 17.30 -20.07 -8.27
N GLU A 154 17.83 -19.25 -9.16
CA GLU A 154 18.54 -18.01 -8.85
C GLU A 154 17.62 -16.96 -8.19
N TYR A 155 16.32 -16.97 -8.52
CA TYR A 155 15.36 -15.99 -8.02
C TYR A 155 14.61 -16.40 -6.75
N ILE A 156 14.80 -17.61 -6.24
CA ILE A 156 14.05 -18.15 -5.07
C ILE A 156 14.12 -17.20 -3.87
N VAL A 157 15.29 -16.65 -3.56
CA VAL A 157 15.45 -15.74 -2.41
C VAL A 157 14.65 -14.47 -2.63
N GLY A 158 14.73 -13.86 -3.82
CA GLY A 158 13.96 -12.66 -4.19
C GLY A 158 12.46 -12.92 -4.16
N ASP A 159 12.01 -14.07 -4.63
CA ASP A 159 10.60 -14.47 -4.66
C ASP A 159 10.07 -14.69 -3.23
N LEU A 160 10.84 -15.33 -2.35
CA LEU A 160 10.47 -15.47 -0.93
C LEU A 160 10.38 -14.11 -0.22
N LEU A 161 11.30 -13.17 -0.53
CA LEU A 161 11.23 -11.80 -0.02
C LEU A 161 9.98 -11.07 -0.55
N GLY A 162 9.61 -11.28 -1.82
CA GLY A 162 8.37 -10.74 -2.40
C GLY A 162 7.11 -11.24 -1.70
N LEU A 163 7.08 -12.54 -1.36
CA LEU A 163 5.97 -13.12 -0.60
C LEU A 163 5.94 -12.61 0.85
N ALA A 164 7.12 -12.47 1.49
CA ALA A 164 7.23 -11.87 2.82
C ALA A 164 6.79 -10.40 2.82
N THR A 165 7.11 -9.64 1.76
CA THR A 165 6.57 -8.29 1.52
C THR A 165 5.04 -8.28 1.56
N ALA A 166 4.39 -9.25 0.89
CA ALA A 166 2.93 -9.34 0.88
C ALA A 166 2.34 -9.51 2.29
N VAL A 167 2.99 -10.30 3.15
CA VAL A 167 2.58 -10.46 4.56
C VAL A 167 2.79 -9.15 5.33
N ALA A 168 3.95 -8.51 5.16
CA ALA A 168 4.28 -7.25 5.83
C ALA A 168 3.31 -6.14 5.42
N TYR A 169 3.01 -6.02 4.13
CA TYR A 169 2.06 -5.02 3.62
C TYR A 169 0.62 -5.28 4.08
N ALA A 170 0.20 -6.55 4.16
CA ALA A 170 -1.09 -6.91 4.75
C ALA A 170 -1.18 -6.47 6.22
N GLY A 171 -0.13 -6.72 7.01
CA GLY A 171 0.00 -6.23 8.39
C GLY A 171 -0.09 -4.70 8.47
N TYR A 172 0.66 -4.01 7.62
CA TYR A 172 0.61 -2.55 7.50
C TYR A 172 -0.81 -2.03 7.25
N ILE A 173 -1.51 -2.55 6.22
CA ILE A 173 -2.87 -2.13 5.86
C ILE A 173 -3.86 -2.37 7.00
N LEU A 174 -3.80 -3.52 7.68
CA LEU A 174 -4.70 -3.85 8.79
C LEU A 174 -4.46 -2.97 10.02
N VAL A 175 -3.18 -2.79 10.41
CA VAL A 175 -2.83 -1.94 11.56
C VAL A 175 -3.11 -0.47 11.26
N ALA A 176 -2.85 -0.01 10.03
CA ALA A 176 -3.18 1.34 9.59
C ALA A 176 -4.70 1.61 9.61
N ALA A 177 -5.50 0.67 9.12
CA ALA A 177 -6.97 0.78 9.18
C ALA A 177 -7.47 0.88 10.64
N ARG A 178 -6.87 0.09 11.56
CA ARG A 178 -7.17 0.19 12.98
C ARG A 178 -6.74 1.53 13.58
N ALA A 179 -5.55 2.01 13.23
CA ALA A 179 -5.04 3.32 13.66
C ALA A 179 -5.98 4.47 13.24
N ARG A 180 -6.55 4.39 12.03
CA ARG A 180 -7.51 5.38 11.50
C ARG A 180 -8.83 5.42 12.27
N GLY A 181 -9.13 4.45 13.11
CA GLY A 181 -10.27 4.51 14.04
C GLY A 181 -10.11 5.53 15.16
N THR A 182 -8.88 5.91 15.52
CA THR A 182 -8.58 6.78 16.68
C THR A 182 -7.55 7.87 16.40
N LEU A 183 -6.85 7.82 15.27
CA LEU A 183 -5.82 8.77 14.86
C LEU A 183 -6.19 9.42 13.52
N THR A 184 -5.78 10.66 13.33
CA THR A 184 -5.94 11.36 12.06
C THR A 184 -4.96 10.84 10.99
N THR A 185 -5.22 11.14 9.73
CA THR A 185 -4.30 10.73 8.64
C THR A 185 -2.88 11.28 8.84
N PRO A 186 -2.67 12.59 9.13
CA PRO A 186 -1.31 13.11 9.32
C PRO A 186 -0.61 12.51 10.54
N MET A 187 -1.33 12.13 11.61
CA MET A 187 -0.73 11.45 12.76
C MET A 187 -0.22 10.05 12.38
N VAL A 188 -1.02 9.26 11.67
CA VAL A 188 -0.61 7.93 11.19
C VAL A 188 0.54 8.04 10.22
N MET A 189 0.48 8.96 9.26
CA MET A 189 1.51 9.13 8.24
C MET A 189 2.85 9.61 8.82
N PHE A 190 2.84 10.64 9.67
CA PHE A 190 4.06 11.14 10.30
C PHE A 190 4.66 10.11 11.25
N GLY A 191 3.83 9.50 12.13
CA GLY A 191 4.30 8.48 13.09
C GLY A 191 4.88 7.26 12.39
N SER A 192 4.22 6.75 11.35
CA SER A 192 4.73 5.61 10.58
C SER A 192 6.00 5.95 9.81
N ALA A 193 6.07 7.10 9.13
CA ALA A 193 7.26 7.54 8.41
C ALA A 193 8.47 7.72 9.33
N LEU A 194 8.27 8.36 10.51
CA LEU A 194 9.33 8.53 11.51
C LEU A 194 9.83 7.19 12.03
N THR A 195 8.92 6.30 12.42
CA THR A 195 9.29 4.96 12.89
C THR A 195 10.03 4.17 11.81
N THR A 196 9.53 4.20 10.58
CA THR A 196 10.17 3.53 9.44
C THR A 196 11.57 4.09 9.17
N ALA A 197 11.76 5.42 9.20
CA ALA A 197 13.06 6.04 9.02
C ALA A 197 14.06 5.60 10.11
N ILE A 198 13.64 5.60 11.38
CA ILE A 198 14.48 5.16 12.50
C ILE A 198 14.88 3.70 12.35
N VAL A 199 13.95 2.83 11.96
CA VAL A 199 14.20 1.39 11.79
C VAL A 199 15.11 1.13 10.58
N LEU A 200 14.89 1.79 9.45
CA LEU A 200 15.66 1.54 8.22
C LEU A 200 17.04 2.16 8.24
N LEU A 201 17.28 3.23 9.02
CA LEU A 201 18.56 3.93 9.04
C LEU A 201 19.77 3.01 9.30
N PRO A 202 19.80 2.19 10.38
CA PRO A 202 20.94 1.30 10.62
C PRO A 202 21.16 0.31 9.47
N PHE A 203 20.11 -0.25 8.90
CA PHE A 203 20.24 -1.17 7.77
C PHE A 203 20.76 -0.47 6.51
N ALA A 204 20.29 0.76 6.22
CA ALA A 204 20.75 1.54 5.09
C ALA A 204 22.22 1.99 5.22
N LEU A 205 22.73 2.16 6.46
CA LEU A 205 24.13 2.54 6.70
C LEU A 205 25.10 1.35 6.63
N ILE A 206 24.64 0.13 6.91
CA ILE A 206 25.50 -1.08 6.86
C ILE A 206 25.38 -1.81 5.52
N GLU A 207 24.40 -1.47 4.68
CA GLU A 207 24.25 -2.06 3.35
C GLU A 207 25.40 -1.63 2.45
N GLU A 208 25.99 -2.59 1.72
CA GLU A 208 26.96 -2.29 0.67
C GLU A 208 26.28 -1.54 -0.47
N GLY A 209 26.84 -0.40 -0.86
CA GLY A 209 26.34 0.44 -1.95
C GLY A 209 26.29 1.92 -1.60
N THR A 210 25.65 2.70 -2.48
CA THR A 210 25.58 4.15 -2.32
C THR A 210 24.41 4.55 -1.40
N PHE A 211 24.73 5.28 -0.32
CA PHE A 211 23.71 5.83 0.57
C PHE A 211 23.18 7.20 0.09
N PHE A 212 24.06 8.05 -0.43
CA PHE A 212 23.70 9.36 -0.98
C PHE A 212 23.69 9.34 -2.50
N PRO A 213 22.73 10.05 -3.15
CA PRO A 213 22.74 10.24 -4.59
C PRO A 213 24.04 10.87 -5.08
N ALA A 214 24.51 10.44 -6.26
CA ALA A 214 25.79 10.89 -6.82
C ALA A 214 25.77 12.33 -7.33
N SER A 215 24.60 12.87 -7.69
CA SER A 215 24.44 14.23 -8.21
C SER A 215 23.17 14.89 -7.65
N PHE A 216 23.03 16.21 -7.87
CA PHE A 216 21.83 16.93 -7.49
C PHE A 216 20.58 16.40 -8.22
N GLU A 217 20.68 16.07 -9.50
CA GLU A 217 19.59 15.53 -10.31
C GLU A 217 19.16 14.14 -9.82
N ALA A 218 20.07 13.35 -9.26
CA ALA A 218 19.78 12.03 -8.71
C ALA A 218 18.89 12.07 -7.44
N TRP A 219 18.69 13.24 -6.81
CA TRP A 219 17.68 13.43 -5.78
C TRP A 219 16.24 13.46 -6.33
N LEU A 220 16.03 13.78 -7.61
CA LEU A 220 14.68 13.91 -8.19
C LEU A 220 13.85 12.62 -8.08
N PRO A 221 14.37 11.42 -8.42
CA PRO A 221 13.64 10.17 -8.19
C PRO A 221 13.28 9.94 -6.72
N LEU A 222 14.19 10.27 -5.78
CA LEU A 222 13.94 10.11 -4.35
C LEU A 222 12.89 11.11 -3.84
N LEU A 223 12.87 12.33 -4.34
CA LEU A 223 11.80 13.30 -4.08
C LEU A 223 10.47 12.81 -4.64
N GLY A 224 10.47 12.23 -5.85
CA GLY A 224 9.29 11.57 -6.42
C GLY A 224 8.76 10.44 -5.53
N LEU A 225 9.65 9.58 -5.01
CA LEU A 225 9.31 8.54 -4.03
C LEU A 225 8.72 9.12 -2.74
N GLY A 226 9.39 10.13 -2.16
CA GLY A 226 8.99 10.73 -0.88
C GLY A 226 7.72 11.57 -0.99
N TRP A 227 7.65 12.47 -1.96
CA TRP A 227 6.57 13.45 -2.03
C TRP A 227 5.35 12.94 -2.80
N PHE A 228 5.58 12.40 -4.01
CA PHE A 228 4.46 11.97 -4.84
C PHE A 228 3.94 10.58 -4.43
N ALA A 229 4.80 9.57 -4.34
CA ALA A 229 4.33 8.24 -3.99
C ALA A 229 3.99 8.12 -2.49
N HIS A 230 4.81 8.67 -1.57
CA HIS A 230 4.58 8.50 -0.13
C HIS A 230 3.66 9.59 0.45
N VAL A 231 4.02 10.90 0.38
CA VAL A 231 3.18 11.95 0.99
C VAL A 231 1.81 11.99 0.32
N PHE A 232 1.75 12.09 -1.00
CA PHE A 232 0.46 12.18 -1.68
C PHE A 232 -0.22 10.81 -1.79
N GLY A 233 0.43 9.81 -2.39
CA GLY A 233 -0.19 8.52 -2.68
C GLY A 233 -0.55 7.72 -1.43
N GLN A 234 0.41 7.51 -0.54
CA GLN A 234 0.19 6.73 0.68
C GLN A 234 -0.81 7.42 1.63
N SER A 235 -0.78 8.76 1.73
CA SER A 235 -1.75 9.50 2.55
C SER A 235 -3.18 9.33 2.06
N LEU A 236 -3.42 9.28 0.75
CA LEU A 236 -4.74 9.03 0.19
C LEU A 236 -5.25 7.63 0.53
N ILE A 237 -4.37 6.62 0.54
CA ILE A 237 -4.73 5.26 0.98
C ILE A 237 -5.09 5.28 2.46
N ILE A 238 -4.22 5.84 3.32
CA ILE A 238 -4.47 5.92 4.77
C ILE A 238 -5.75 6.70 5.08
N TYR A 239 -6.00 7.80 4.36
CA TYR A 239 -7.27 8.53 4.46
C TYR A 239 -8.46 7.64 4.10
N GLY A 240 -8.36 6.88 3.01
CA GLY A 240 -9.43 5.99 2.55
C GLY A 240 -9.75 4.87 3.53
N LEU A 241 -8.73 4.32 4.22
CA LEU A 241 -8.89 3.24 5.20
C LEU A 241 -9.74 3.63 6.43
N ALA A 242 -10.04 4.91 6.65
CA ALA A 242 -10.99 5.34 7.66
C ALA A 242 -12.46 4.94 7.34
N HIS A 243 -12.78 4.73 6.05
CA HIS A 243 -14.17 4.50 5.60
C HIS A 243 -14.31 3.32 4.62
N VAL A 244 -13.19 2.79 4.14
CA VAL A 244 -13.12 1.62 3.26
C VAL A 244 -12.55 0.46 4.04
N PRO A 245 -13.18 -0.73 4.04
CA PRO A 245 -12.61 -1.91 4.67
C PRO A 245 -11.19 -2.19 4.15
N ALA A 246 -10.27 -2.55 5.04
CA ALA A 246 -8.87 -2.84 4.71
C ALA A 246 -8.74 -3.86 3.57
N THR A 247 -9.58 -4.89 3.58
CA THR A 247 -9.67 -5.93 2.55
C THR A 247 -10.08 -5.40 1.18
N LEU A 248 -11.03 -4.46 1.10
CA LEU A 248 -11.38 -3.81 -0.17
C LEU A 248 -10.26 -2.85 -0.60
N GLY A 249 -9.65 -2.14 0.36
CA GLY A 249 -8.48 -1.30 0.12
C GLY A 249 -7.37 -2.09 -0.56
N SER A 250 -6.95 -3.23 0.02
CA SER A 250 -5.88 -4.08 -0.53
C SER A 250 -6.20 -4.64 -1.93
N VAL A 251 -7.45 -5.08 -2.19
CA VAL A 251 -7.88 -5.50 -3.55
C VAL A 251 -7.82 -4.32 -4.53
N THR A 252 -8.16 -3.11 -4.09
CA THR A 252 -8.12 -1.91 -4.96
C THR A 252 -6.69 -1.57 -5.37
N LEU A 253 -5.69 -1.87 -4.53
CA LEU A 253 -4.28 -1.64 -4.85
C LEU A 253 -3.77 -2.50 -6.01
N LEU A 254 -4.47 -3.58 -6.39
CA LEU A 254 -4.16 -4.37 -7.58
C LEU A 254 -4.27 -3.57 -8.91
N ILE A 255 -4.77 -2.34 -8.87
CA ILE A 255 -4.68 -1.41 -10.02
C ILE A 255 -3.24 -0.95 -10.30
N GLN A 256 -2.34 -1.00 -9.30
CA GLN A 256 -0.96 -0.51 -9.43
C GLN A 256 -0.20 -1.13 -10.61
N PRO A 257 -0.21 -2.46 -10.84
CA PRO A 257 0.43 -3.06 -12.01
C PRO A 257 -0.03 -2.48 -13.35
N VAL A 258 -1.33 -2.18 -13.48
CA VAL A 258 -1.87 -1.57 -14.71
C VAL A 258 -1.28 -0.20 -14.94
N ILE A 259 -1.25 0.63 -13.90
CA ILE A 259 -0.71 1.99 -13.99
C ILE A 259 0.81 1.96 -14.20
N SER A 260 1.53 1.06 -13.51
CA SER A 260 2.98 0.90 -13.72
C SER A 260 3.30 0.48 -15.15
N ALA A 261 2.53 -0.42 -15.76
CA ALA A 261 2.69 -0.82 -17.16
C ALA A 261 2.43 0.35 -18.14
N LEU A 262 1.39 1.15 -17.88
CA LEU A 262 1.10 2.36 -18.66
C LEU A 262 2.22 3.41 -18.55
N LEU A 263 2.78 3.61 -17.35
CA LEU A 263 3.91 4.51 -17.12
C LEU A 263 5.18 4.00 -17.83
N ALA A 264 5.45 2.68 -17.77
CA ALA A 264 6.59 2.07 -18.43
C ALA A 264 6.49 2.18 -19.96
N TRP A 265 5.29 1.98 -20.52
CA TRP A 265 5.03 2.22 -21.93
C TRP A 265 5.29 3.67 -22.32
N TRP A 266 4.80 4.62 -21.54
CA TRP A 266 4.94 6.05 -21.87
C TRP A 266 6.37 6.58 -21.68
N LEU A 267 7.08 6.16 -20.62
CA LEU A 267 8.40 6.69 -20.26
C LEU A 267 9.56 5.92 -20.91
N PHE A 268 9.40 4.61 -21.08
CA PHE A 268 10.46 3.73 -21.56
C PHE A 268 10.15 3.09 -22.92
N ALA A 269 9.03 3.48 -23.56
CA ALA A 269 8.55 2.92 -24.83
C ALA A 269 8.38 1.37 -24.78
N GLU A 270 8.09 0.80 -23.63
CA GLU A 270 7.83 -0.63 -23.47
C GLU A 270 6.53 -1.01 -24.18
N ALA A 271 6.52 -2.09 -24.97
CA ALA A 271 5.36 -2.48 -25.76
C ALA A 271 4.21 -3.00 -24.86
N LEU A 272 3.00 -2.47 -25.06
CA LEU A 272 1.78 -3.03 -24.45
C LEU A 272 1.18 -4.07 -25.40
N GLY A 273 1.09 -5.33 -24.96
CA GLY A 273 0.46 -6.42 -25.69
C GLY A 273 -0.96 -6.74 -25.24
N LEU A 274 -1.57 -7.73 -25.88
CA LEU A 274 -2.91 -8.19 -25.59
C LEU A 274 -3.09 -8.63 -24.11
N PHE A 275 -2.07 -9.27 -23.53
CA PHE A 275 -2.09 -9.70 -22.14
C PHE A 275 -2.19 -8.53 -21.15
N HIS A 276 -1.56 -7.37 -21.45
CA HIS A 276 -1.69 -6.17 -20.65
C HIS A 276 -3.14 -5.66 -20.66
N LEU A 277 -3.79 -5.65 -21.81
CA LEU A 277 -5.20 -5.26 -21.95
C LEU A 277 -6.12 -6.22 -21.20
N MET A 278 -5.96 -7.54 -21.40
CA MET A 278 -6.77 -8.57 -20.75
C MET A 278 -6.59 -8.51 -19.23
N GLY A 279 -5.36 -8.44 -18.74
CA GLY A 279 -5.04 -8.31 -17.32
C GLY A 279 -5.66 -7.06 -16.69
N ALA A 280 -5.57 -5.92 -17.36
CA ALA A 280 -6.20 -4.67 -16.91
C ALA A 280 -7.73 -4.81 -16.80
N LEU A 281 -8.39 -5.37 -17.81
CA LEU A 281 -9.84 -5.58 -17.78
C LEU A 281 -10.27 -6.51 -16.64
N LEU A 282 -9.54 -7.61 -16.41
CA LEU A 282 -9.78 -8.52 -15.29
C LEU A 282 -9.60 -7.84 -13.93
N ILE A 283 -8.55 -7.03 -13.77
CA ILE A 283 -8.31 -6.26 -12.55
C ILE A 283 -9.46 -5.29 -12.28
N PHE A 284 -9.86 -4.49 -13.26
CA PHE A 284 -10.96 -3.55 -13.09
C PHE A 284 -12.29 -4.25 -12.77
N ALA A 285 -12.61 -5.32 -13.49
CA ALA A 285 -13.82 -6.12 -13.23
C ALA A 285 -13.78 -6.73 -11.82
N GLY A 286 -12.63 -7.26 -11.40
CA GLY A 286 -12.41 -7.83 -10.07
C GLY A 286 -12.59 -6.80 -8.95
N ILE A 287 -11.99 -5.62 -9.06
CA ILE A 287 -12.14 -4.52 -8.10
C ILE A 287 -13.61 -4.08 -7.99
N MET A 288 -14.31 -3.96 -9.13
CA MET A 288 -15.73 -3.56 -9.14
C MET A 288 -16.61 -4.61 -8.49
N LEU A 289 -16.34 -5.90 -8.72
CA LEU A 289 -17.07 -7.02 -8.12
C LEU A 289 -16.81 -7.07 -6.60
N ALA A 290 -15.55 -6.94 -6.16
CA ALA A 290 -15.18 -6.90 -4.75
C ALA A 290 -15.84 -5.70 -4.03
N ARG A 291 -15.87 -4.53 -4.66
CA ARG A 291 -16.53 -3.33 -4.14
C ARG A 291 -18.04 -3.55 -3.94
N ARG A 292 -18.72 -4.21 -4.89
CA ARG A 292 -20.15 -4.57 -4.74
C ARG A 292 -20.35 -5.49 -3.55
N GLY A 293 -19.53 -6.53 -3.42
CA GLY A 293 -19.59 -7.49 -2.32
C GLY A 293 -19.32 -6.87 -0.95
N SER A 294 -18.36 -5.96 -0.85
CA SER A 294 -18.08 -5.22 0.41
C SER A 294 -19.25 -4.32 0.83
N ARG A 295 -19.91 -3.65 -0.10
CA ARG A 295 -21.09 -2.82 0.20
C ARG A 295 -22.28 -3.64 0.71
N GLN A 296 -22.50 -4.82 0.15
CA GLN A 296 -23.57 -5.73 0.62
C GLN A 296 -23.34 -6.13 2.08
N ASN A 297 -22.13 -6.49 2.45
CA ASN A 297 -21.78 -6.85 3.83
C ASN A 297 -22.02 -5.71 4.82
N ILE A 298 -21.65 -4.46 4.47
CA ILE A 298 -21.86 -3.28 5.31
C ILE A 298 -23.37 -3.04 5.53
N ASN A 299 -24.17 -3.16 4.48
CA ASN A 299 -25.60 -2.93 4.56
C ASN A 299 -26.31 -4.02 5.39
N THR A 300 -25.92 -5.28 5.22
CA THR A 300 -26.47 -6.41 6.00
C THR A 300 -26.11 -6.30 7.48
N ALA A 301 -24.88 -5.87 7.82
CA ALA A 301 -24.47 -5.65 9.20
C ALA A 301 -25.25 -4.51 9.89
N ARG A 302 -25.63 -3.47 9.13
CA ARG A 302 -26.47 -2.34 9.64
C ARG A 302 -27.94 -2.70 9.81
N GLN A 303 -28.44 -3.73 9.14
CA GLN A 303 -29.84 -4.16 9.19
C GLN A 303 -30.10 -5.24 10.24
N LYS A 304 -29.07 -5.84 10.87
CA LYS A 304 -29.28 -6.74 12.01
C LYS A 304 -29.78 -5.92 13.20
N PRO A 305 -30.99 -6.20 13.73
CA PRO A 305 -31.49 -5.52 14.91
C PRO A 305 -30.59 -5.83 16.12
N ILE A 306 -30.41 -4.82 17.00
CA ILE A 306 -29.59 -4.87 18.21
C ILE A 306 -30.17 -5.85 19.28
N ASN A 307 -31.33 -6.46 19.02
CA ASN A 307 -32.10 -7.25 20.00
C ASN A 307 -32.21 -8.73 19.58
N ALA A 308 -31.09 -9.42 19.46
CA ALA A 308 -31.13 -10.88 19.22
C ALA A 308 -30.31 -11.70 20.23
N ASP A 309 -29.93 -11.10 21.39
CA ASP A 309 -29.28 -11.81 22.50
C ASP A 309 -29.78 -11.19 23.82
N GLU A 310 -31.06 -11.49 24.17
CA GLU A 310 -31.62 -11.56 25.54
C GLU A 310 -32.19 -12.94 25.80
#